data_645642d971d047b222fb573539ebc7cc
#
_entry.id   645642d971d047b222fb573539ebc7cc
#
_cell.length_a   1.000
_cell.length_b   1.000
_cell.length_c   1.000
_cell.angle_alpha   90.00
_cell.angle_beta   90.00
_cell.angle_gamma   90.00
#
_symmetry.space_group_name_H-M   'P 1'
#
loop_
_entity.id
_entity.type
_entity.pdbx_description
1 polymer ?
#
loop_
_entity_poly.entity_id
_entity_poly.type
_entity_poly.pdbx_seq_one_letter_code
_entity_poly.pdbx_strand_id
1 'polypeptide(L)'
;MTPSRWRYIPVLTETGPFHMAADAYLAQQVPEQPVLRLYRWDPHAISLGYHQNADAIDQSLCKSQQHLDLVRRPTGGRAILHADELTYAVVLPRKSATGTGSVHDIHNRISFAIAGGLRSLGFDVKLNARQPDLRQHYSDDADAAACFSASAKYELQIDGKKVVGSAQRKFQSTVLQHGSILLGPDHRDLINYMNYTPEQKQEIAGQFEKKNTEL
;
A
#
# COMPACT_ATOMS: atom_id res chain seq x y z
N MET A 1 -0.15 -28.00 -16.32
CA MET A 1 -0.41 -27.40 -14.99
C MET A 1 -1.84 -26.93 -14.97
N THR A 2 -2.68 -27.43 -14.06
CA THR A 2 -4.04 -26.93 -13.86
C THR A 2 -3.96 -25.46 -13.47
N PRO A 3 -4.68 -24.52 -14.11
CA PRO A 3 -4.66 -23.13 -13.72
C PRO A 3 -5.09 -23.02 -12.24
N SER A 4 -4.32 -22.30 -11.45
CA SER A 4 -4.67 -22.08 -10.04
C SER A 4 -5.98 -21.30 -9.98
N ARG A 5 -7.00 -21.87 -9.33
CA ARG A 5 -8.26 -21.18 -9.08
C ARG A 5 -8.00 -20.05 -8.05
N TRP A 6 -8.53 -18.87 -8.32
CA TRP A 6 -8.48 -17.72 -7.43
C TRP A 6 -9.88 -17.42 -6.90
N ARG A 7 -9.96 -17.08 -5.63
CA ARG A 7 -11.16 -16.46 -5.07
C ARG A 7 -11.07 -14.96 -5.28
N TYR A 8 -12.00 -14.41 -6.02
CA TYR A 8 -12.15 -12.97 -6.18
C TYR A 8 -13.24 -12.44 -5.24
N ILE A 9 -12.91 -11.39 -4.48
CA ILE A 9 -13.86 -10.64 -3.65
C ILE A 9 -14.08 -9.30 -4.37
N PRO A 10 -15.32 -9.02 -4.83
CA PRO A 10 -15.64 -7.81 -5.58
C PRO A 10 -15.35 -6.54 -4.78
N VAL A 11 -15.31 -5.41 -5.49
CA VAL A 11 -15.07 -4.10 -4.87
C VAL A 11 -16.14 -3.81 -3.82
N LEU A 12 -15.67 -3.54 -2.59
CA LEU A 12 -16.46 -3.06 -1.48
C LEU A 12 -15.96 -1.66 -1.09
N THR A 13 -16.87 -0.77 -0.76
CA THR A 13 -16.57 0.52 -0.14
C THR A 13 -16.99 0.44 1.30
N GLU A 14 -16.02 0.49 2.21
CA GLU A 14 -16.23 0.28 3.65
C GLU A 14 -15.21 1.07 4.48
N THR A 15 -15.36 1.05 5.80
CA THR A 15 -14.51 1.76 6.75
C THR A 15 -13.11 1.19 6.84
N GLY A 16 -12.16 2.00 7.30
CA GLY A 16 -10.78 1.59 7.56
C GLY A 16 -10.66 0.40 8.52
N PRO A 17 -11.33 0.39 9.67
CA PRO A 17 -11.34 -0.76 10.58
C PRO A 17 -11.85 -2.04 9.93
N PHE A 18 -12.91 -1.97 9.12
CA PHE A 18 -13.43 -3.13 8.38
C PHE A 18 -12.39 -3.70 7.42
N HIS A 19 -11.76 -2.85 6.60
CA HIS A 19 -10.78 -3.32 5.62
C HIS A 19 -9.56 -3.95 6.28
N MET A 20 -9.04 -3.36 7.35
CA MET A 20 -7.88 -3.91 8.06
C MET A 20 -8.21 -5.22 8.78
N ALA A 21 -9.41 -5.33 9.35
CA ALA A 21 -9.88 -6.57 9.97
C ALA A 21 -10.06 -7.68 8.91
N ALA A 22 -10.64 -7.36 7.75
CA ALA A 22 -10.85 -8.31 6.66
C ALA A 22 -9.50 -8.83 6.10
N ASP A 23 -8.53 -7.95 5.87
CA ASP A 23 -7.19 -8.35 5.40
C ASP A 23 -6.48 -9.24 6.43
N ALA A 24 -6.53 -8.87 7.71
CA ALA A 24 -5.94 -9.65 8.80
C ALA A 24 -6.62 -11.02 8.94
N TYR A 25 -7.94 -11.06 8.89
CA TYR A 25 -8.73 -12.29 8.98
C TYR A 25 -8.39 -13.26 7.84
N LEU A 26 -8.42 -12.78 6.59
CA LEU A 26 -8.09 -13.61 5.43
C LEU A 26 -6.67 -14.16 5.50
N ALA A 27 -5.71 -13.36 5.97
CA ALA A 27 -4.33 -13.81 6.14
C ALA A 27 -4.18 -14.87 7.23
N GLN A 28 -5.01 -14.85 8.29
CA GLN A 28 -4.98 -15.81 9.39
C GLN A 28 -5.71 -17.12 9.06
N GLN A 29 -6.81 -17.07 8.29
CA GLN A 29 -7.63 -18.24 7.99
C GLN A 29 -6.99 -19.23 7.00
N VAL A 30 -5.84 -18.90 6.42
CA VAL A 30 -5.12 -19.78 5.49
C VAL A 30 -6.05 -20.34 4.40
N PRO A 31 -6.49 -19.50 3.45
CA PRO A 31 -7.43 -19.94 2.42
C PRO A 31 -6.85 -21.09 1.59
N GLU A 32 -7.70 -22.01 1.12
CA GLU A 32 -7.28 -23.12 0.26
C GLU A 32 -6.74 -22.66 -1.09
N GLN A 33 -7.20 -21.53 -1.56
CA GLN A 33 -6.81 -20.92 -2.84
C GLN A 33 -6.41 -19.46 -2.64
N PRO A 34 -5.58 -18.90 -3.55
CA PRO A 34 -5.25 -17.49 -3.56
C PRO A 34 -6.51 -16.61 -3.57
N VAL A 35 -6.47 -15.52 -2.81
CA VAL A 35 -7.56 -14.55 -2.74
C VAL A 35 -7.10 -13.23 -3.32
N LEU A 36 -7.89 -12.65 -4.21
CA LEU A 36 -7.79 -11.25 -4.65
C LEU A 36 -9.00 -10.49 -4.15
N ARG A 37 -8.75 -9.38 -3.50
CA ARG A 37 -9.76 -8.46 -2.99
C ARG A 37 -9.47 -7.07 -3.53
N LEU A 38 -10.50 -6.35 -3.99
CA LEU A 38 -10.43 -4.94 -4.36
C LEU A 38 -11.39 -4.16 -3.48
N TYR A 39 -11.01 -2.92 -3.09
CA TYR A 39 -11.85 -2.10 -2.23
C TYR A 39 -11.54 -0.61 -2.30
N ARG A 40 -12.48 0.19 -1.82
CA ARG A 40 -12.39 1.63 -1.63
C ARG A 40 -12.73 1.98 -0.18
N TRP A 41 -12.35 3.16 0.23
CA TRP A 41 -12.46 3.63 1.61
C TRP A 41 -13.56 4.67 1.74
N ASP A 42 -14.48 4.46 2.67
CA ASP A 42 -15.47 5.44 3.08
C ASP A 42 -15.78 5.24 4.58
N PRO A 43 -15.40 6.22 5.43
CA PRO A 43 -14.68 7.45 5.10
C PRO A 43 -13.24 7.20 4.62
N HIS A 44 -12.58 8.26 4.15
CA HIS A 44 -11.13 8.22 3.92
C HIS A 44 -10.41 7.72 5.16
N ALA A 45 -9.21 7.16 5.00
CA ALA A 45 -8.49 6.58 6.13
C ALA A 45 -6.98 6.86 6.07
N ILE A 46 -6.38 7.11 7.24
CA ILE A 46 -4.93 7.05 7.39
C ILE A 46 -4.58 5.68 7.96
N SER A 47 -3.76 4.90 7.25
CA SER A 47 -3.20 3.67 7.78
C SER A 47 -1.75 3.81 8.18
N LEU A 48 -1.47 3.48 9.45
CA LEU A 48 -0.10 3.34 9.96
C LEU A 48 0.46 1.97 9.63
N GLY A 49 1.75 1.89 9.36
CA GLY A 49 2.47 0.61 9.25
C GLY A 49 2.48 -0.12 10.60
N TYR A 50 2.65 -1.45 10.57
CA TYR A 50 2.54 -2.31 11.74
C TYR A 50 3.43 -1.88 12.92
N HIS A 51 4.67 -1.47 12.64
CA HIS A 51 5.64 -1.02 13.65
C HIS A 51 5.78 0.50 13.74
N GLN A 52 5.01 1.27 12.95
CA GLN A 52 5.14 2.73 12.91
C GLN A 52 4.60 3.34 14.21
N ASN A 53 5.35 4.31 14.78
CA ASN A 53 4.87 5.09 15.92
C ASN A 53 3.69 5.98 15.48
N ALA A 54 2.64 5.99 16.29
CA ALA A 54 1.45 6.80 16.04
C ALA A 54 1.70 8.31 16.30
N ASP A 55 2.77 8.66 17.02
CA ASP A 55 3.14 10.05 17.31
C ASP A 55 3.55 10.85 16.06
N ALA A 56 3.83 10.15 14.94
CA ALA A 56 4.07 10.78 13.65
C ALA A 56 2.82 11.47 13.07
N ILE A 57 1.62 11.14 13.58
CA ILE A 57 0.33 11.66 13.12
C ILE A 57 -0.29 12.51 14.21
N ASP A 58 -0.87 13.65 13.82
CA ASP A 58 -1.73 14.44 14.70
C ASP A 58 -3.06 13.72 14.92
N GLN A 59 -3.09 12.87 15.95
CA GLN A 59 -4.26 12.07 16.28
C GLN A 59 -5.46 12.94 16.72
N SER A 60 -5.20 14.13 17.27
CA SER A 60 -6.25 15.06 17.67
C SER A 60 -6.95 15.63 16.45
N LEU A 61 -6.18 16.03 15.45
CA LEU A 61 -6.70 16.50 14.17
C LEU A 61 -7.49 15.39 13.47
N CYS A 62 -6.95 14.17 13.39
CA CYS A 62 -7.67 13.04 12.78
C CYS A 62 -9.02 12.78 13.48
N LYS A 63 -9.06 12.79 14.81
CA LYS A 63 -10.29 12.59 15.59
C LYS A 63 -11.31 13.72 15.43
N SER A 64 -10.86 14.94 15.16
CA SER A 64 -11.76 16.08 14.92
C SER A 64 -12.44 16.02 13.54
N GLN A 65 -11.91 15.24 12.62
CA GLN A 65 -12.47 15.04 11.27
C GLN A 65 -13.47 13.88 11.32
N GLN A 66 -14.76 14.20 11.14
CA GLN A 66 -15.85 13.18 11.17
C GLN A 66 -15.76 12.17 10.01
N HIS A 67 -14.95 12.45 8.99
CA HIS A 67 -14.85 11.66 7.76
C HIS A 67 -13.43 11.12 7.52
N LEU A 68 -12.71 10.79 8.61
CA LEU A 68 -11.35 10.25 8.50
C LEU A 68 -11.13 9.15 9.55
N ASP A 69 -10.87 7.94 9.09
CA ASP A 69 -10.44 6.84 9.95
C ASP A 69 -8.93 6.86 10.18
N LEU A 70 -8.49 6.53 11.39
CA LEU A 70 -7.09 6.25 11.71
C LEU A 70 -6.95 4.78 12.10
N VAL A 71 -6.23 4.00 11.30
CA VAL A 71 -6.08 2.56 11.48
C VAL A 71 -4.63 2.10 11.42
N ARG A 72 -4.36 0.90 11.91
CA ARG A 72 -3.07 0.23 11.77
C ARG A 72 -3.22 -0.99 10.84
N ARG A 73 -2.45 -1.02 9.77
CA ARG A 73 -2.48 -2.15 8.84
C ARG A 73 -1.61 -3.31 9.32
N PRO A 74 -1.93 -4.55 8.93
CA PRO A 74 -1.17 -5.73 9.34
C PRO A 74 0.23 -5.81 8.72
N THR A 75 0.52 -5.02 7.68
CA THR A 75 1.81 -4.95 7.00
C THR A 75 2.68 -3.81 7.51
N GLY A 76 3.97 -3.85 7.20
CA GLY A 76 4.90 -2.77 7.51
C GLY A 76 4.73 -1.54 6.60
N GLY A 77 5.75 -0.69 6.62
CA GLY A 77 5.79 0.55 5.84
C GLY A 77 5.38 1.77 6.63
N ARG A 78 5.25 2.90 5.94
CA ARG A 78 4.95 4.23 6.50
C ARG A 78 3.49 4.59 6.32
N ALA A 79 3.02 5.67 6.96
CA ALA A 79 1.65 6.16 6.86
C ALA A 79 1.24 6.43 5.39
N ILE A 80 -0.01 6.13 5.10
CA ILE A 80 -0.68 6.41 3.83
C ILE A 80 -2.04 7.03 4.14
N LEU A 81 -2.41 8.07 3.40
CA LEU A 81 -3.80 8.52 3.31
C LEU A 81 -4.46 7.81 2.14
N HIS A 82 -5.49 7.04 2.45
CA HIS A 82 -6.37 6.35 1.52
C HIS A 82 -7.54 7.27 1.18
N ALA A 83 -7.53 7.82 0.00
CA ALA A 83 -8.55 8.74 -0.48
C ALA A 83 -9.03 8.31 -1.87
N ASP A 84 -8.73 9.06 -2.94
CA ASP A 84 -9.10 8.66 -4.30
C ASP A 84 -8.13 7.61 -4.85
N GLU A 85 -8.41 6.35 -4.53
CA GLU A 85 -7.62 5.20 -4.91
C GLU A 85 -8.46 3.93 -5.09
N LEU A 86 -7.89 2.95 -5.76
CA LEU A 86 -8.34 1.56 -5.69
C LEU A 86 -7.32 0.76 -4.89
N THR A 87 -7.73 0.25 -3.74
CA THR A 87 -6.88 -0.63 -2.95
C THR A 87 -7.07 -2.09 -3.38
N TYR A 88 -5.97 -2.82 -3.47
CA TYR A 88 -5.98 -4.27 -3.67
C TYR A 88 -5.40 -5.00 -2.46
N ALA A 89 -5.87 -6.21 -2.18
CA ALA A 89 -5.24 -7.14 -1.27
C ALA A 89 -5.17 -8.54 -1.91
N VAL A 90 -3.98 -9.14 -1.83
CA VAL A 90 -3.70 -10.50 -2.29
C VAL A 90 -3.27 -11.33 -1.09
N VAL A 91 -3.99 -12.43 -0.82
CA VAL A 91 -3.61 -13.41 0.20
C VAL A 91 -3.24 -14.71 -0.48
N LEU A 92 -2.00 -15.15 -0.30
CA LEU A 92 -1.47 -16.36 -0.90
C LEU A 92 -1.18 -17.42 0.17
N PRO A 93 -1.74 -18.64 0.09
CA PRO A 93 -1.28 -19.77 0.88
C PRO A 93 0.16 -20.10 0.53
N ARG A 94 1.05 -20.19 1.52
CA ARG A 94 2.49 -20.47 1.29
C ARG A 94 2.77 -21.84 0.66
N LYS A 95 1.85 -22.78 0.82
CA LYS A 95 1.95 -24.13 0.21
C LYS A 95 1.46 -24.14 -1.25
N SER A 96 0.81 -23.07 -1.74
CA SER A 96 0.38 -22.99 -3.14
C SER A 96 1.57 -22.63 -4.05
N ALA A 97 1.48 -22.99 -5.33
CA ALA A 97 2.49 -22.63 -6.33
C ALA A 97 2.72 -21.11 -6.43
N THR A 98 1.68 -20.31 -6.19
CA THR A 98 1.74 -18.84 -6.19
C THR A 98 2.35 -18.25 -4.92
N GLY A 99 2.28 -18.96 -3.80
CA GLY A 99 2.78 -18.53 -2.49
C GLY A 99 4.23 -19.00 -2.18
N THR A 100 4.87 -19.75 -3.09
CA THR A 100 6.25 -20.19 -2.93
C THR A 100 7.26 -19.14 -3.38
N GLY A 101 8.45 -19.18 -2.82
CA GLY A 101 9.55 -18.28 -3.14
C GLY A 101 9.85 -17.29 -2.01
N SER A 102 10.80 -16.40 -2.27
CA SER A 102 11.15 -15.32 -1.36
C SER A 102 10.04 -14.24 -1.34
N VAL A 103 10.10 -13.37 -0.33
CA VAL A 103 9.21 -12.18 -0.24
C VAL A 103 9.30 -11.34 -1.51
N HIS A 104 10.52 -11.18 -2.05
CA HIS A 104 10.75 -10.45 -3.29
C HIS A 104 10.12 -11.11 -4.52
N ASP A 105 10.24 -12.44 -4.65
CA ASP A 105 9.67 -13.17 -5.80
C ASP A 105 8.15 -13.04 -5.83
N ILE A 106 7.52 -13.14 -4.66
CA ILE A 106 6.07 -12.99 -4.51
C ILE A 106 5.66 -11.55 -4.85
N HIS A 107 6.37 -10.56 -4.28
CA HIS A 107 6.11 -9.14 -4.56
C HIS A 107 6.18 -8.86 -6.06
N ASN A 108 7.22 -9.34 -6.73
CA ASN A 108 7.40 -9.15 -8.17
C ASN A 108 6.28 -9.76 -8.99
N ARG A 109 5.90 -11.01 -8.69
CA ARG A 109 4.79 -11.68 -9.41
C ARG A 109 3.48 -10.90 -9.31
N ILE A 110 3.15 -10.40 -8.10
CA ILE A 110 1.94 -9.60 -7.90
C ILE A 110 2.07 -8.27 -8.65
N SER A 111 3.22 -7.58 -8.56
CA SER A 111 3.45 -6.32 -9.27
C SER A 111 3.38 -6.50 -10.80
N PHE A 112 3.94 -7.58 -11.33
CA PHE A 112 3.80 -7.91 -12.76
C PHE A 112 2.35 -8.15 -13.18
N ALA A 113 1.56 -8.83 -12.35
CA ALA A 113 0.14 -9.06 -12.63
C ALA A 113 -0.66 -7.75 -12.63
N ILE A 114 -0.42 -6.87 -11.66
CA ILE A 114 -1.06 -5.54 -11.60
C ILE A 114 -0.65 -4.70 -12.83
N ALA A 115 0.65 -4.67 -13.17
CA ALA A 115 1.12 -3.97 -14.35
C ALA A 115 0.46 -4.49 -15.64
N GLY A 116 0.32 -5.81 -15.76
CA GLY A 116 -0.38 -6.43 -16.88
C GLY A 116 -1.84 -6.00 -16.98
N GLY A 117 -2.55 -5.98 -15.84
CA GLY A 117 -3.93 -5.50 -15.76
C GLY A 117 -4.06 -4.03 -16.18
N LEU A 118 -3.22 -3.15 -15.62
CA LEU A 118 -3.24 -1.72 -15.96
C LEU A 118 -2.90 -1.46 -17.44
N ARG A 119 -1.92 -2.19 -17.99
CA ARG A 119 -1.59 -2.09 -19.42
C ARG A 119 -2.74 -2.56 -20.32
N SER A 120 -3.49 -3.58 -19.91
CA SER A 120 -4.67 -4.04 -20.68
C SER A 120 -5.80 -3.00 -20.70
N LEU A 121 -5.78 -2.05 -19.75
CA LEU A 121 -6.68 -0.91 -19.68
C LEU A 121 -6.13 0.33 -20.43
N GLY A 122 -4.94 0.23 -21.04
CA GLY A 122 -4.35 1.32 -21.84
C GLY A 122 -3.32 2.20 -21.13
N PHE A 123 -2.99 1.93 -19.85
CA PHE A 123 -2.00 2.72 -19.11
C PHE A 123 -0.56 2.24 -19.42
N ASP A 124 0.36 3.17 -19.71
CA ASP A 124 1.79 2.85 -19.95
C ASP A 124 2.56 2.68 -18.63
N VAL A 125 2.21 1.64 -17.89
CA VAL A 125 2.83 1.33 -16.60
C VAL A 125 4.14 0.57 -16.79
N LYS A 126 5.21 1.07 -16.19
CA LYS A 126 6.55 0.45 -16.20
C LYS A 126 6.92 -0.06 -14.81
N LEU A 127 7.67 -1.16 -14.78
CA LEU A 127 8.28 -1.68 -13.55
C LEU A 127 9.70 -1.15 -13.44
N ASN A 128 9.94 -0.33 -12.43
CA ASN A 128 11.29 0.20 -12.17
C ASN A 128 12.07 -0.83 -11.32
N ALA A 129 13.16 -1.37 -11.89
CA ALA A 129 14.02 -2.36 -11.24
C ALA A 129 15.16 -1.75 -10.41
N ARG A 130 15.25 -0.42 -10.24
CA ARG A 130 16.34 0.24 -9.49
C ARG A 130 16.29 -0.17 -8.01
N GLN A 131 17.45 -0.51 -7.45
CA GLN A 131 17.63 -0.78 -6.02
C GLN A 131 18.04 0.52 -5.31
N PRO A 132 17.26 1.05 -4.37
CA PRO A 132 17.83 1.74 -3.23
C PRO A 132 18.17 0.71 -2.14
N ASP A 133 19.27 0.92 -1.43
CA ASP A 133 19.60 0.13 -0.24
C ASP A 133 18.65 0.55 0.90
N LEU A 134 17.59 -0.24 1.09
CA LEU A 134 16.55 0.06 2.07
C LEU A 134 17.06 0.06 3.52
N ARG A 135 18.25 -0.50 3.79
CA ARG A 135 18.81 -0.54 5.15
C ARG A 135 19.34 0.83 5.60
N GLN A 136 19.85 1.65 4.70
CA GLN A 136 20.34 3.00 5.03
C GLN A 136 19.20 4.01 5.20
N HIS A 137 18.05 3.84 4.54
CA HIS A 137 16.93 4.77 4.64
C HIS A 137 16.05 4.63 5.89
N TYR A 138 16.23 3.57 6.69
CA TYR A 138 15.42 3.37 7.91
C TYR A 138 16.05 3.95 9.18
N SER A 139 17.30 4.41 9.14
CA SER A 139 18.05 4.78 10.35
C SER A 139 18.18 6.27 10.62
N ASP A 140 18.04 7.15 9.62
CA ASP A 140 18.56 8.52 9.76
C ASP A 140 17.56 9.68 9.56
N ASP A 141 16.27 9.44 9.25
CA ASP A 141 15.35 10.54 8.95
C ASP A 141 14.03 10.50 9.72
N ALA A 142 13.79 11.58 10.49
CA ALA A 142 12.45 11.96 10.96
C ALA A 142 11.46 12.14 9.77
N ASP A 143 11.97 12.43 8.58
CA ASP A 143 11.23 12.58 7.31
C ASP A 143 10.71 11.26 6.75
N ALA A 144 11.06 10.15 7.39
CA ALA A 144 10.70 8.81 6.95
C ALA A 144 9.26 8.37 7.26
N ALA A 145 8.37 9.22 7.75
CA ALA A 145 7.04 8.81 8.22
C ALA A 145 6.00 8.61 7.11
N ALA A 146 6.13 9.24 5.94
CA ALA A 146 5.19 9.11 4.82
C ALA A 146 5.63 8.08 3.77
N CYS A 147 4.75 7.13 3.41
CA CYS A 147 5.08 5.95 2.60
C CYS A 147 5.46 6.27 1.15
N PHE A 148 4.83 7.26 0.54
CA PHE A 148 5.08 7.59 -0.86
C PHE A 148 6.36 8.41 -1.08
N SER A 149 7.06 8.81 -0.03
CA SER A 149 8.36 9.50 -0.14
C SER A 149 9.54 8.56 -0.40
N ALA A 150 9.41 7.26 -0.13
CA ALA A 150 10.47 6.27 -0.34
C ALA A 150 10.23 5.41 -1.57
N SER A 151 11.28 5.19 -2.35
CA SER A 151 11.28 4.27 -3.49
C SER A 151 11.57 2.85 -3.03
N ALA A 152 10.74 1.89 -3.43
CA ALA A 152 10.97 0.46 -3.24
C ALA A 152 11.48 -0.18 -4.55
N LYS A 153 12.08 -1.38 -4.43
CA LYS A 153 12.44 -2.17 -5.60
C LYS A 153 11.17 -2.64 -6.31
N TYR A 154 11.12 -2.56 -7.64
CA TYR A 154 9.97 -2.93 -8.49
C TYR A 154 8.70 -2.10 -8.24
N GLU A 155 8.86 -0.79 -8.25
CA GLU A 155 7.72 0.13 -8.25
C GLU A 155 7.05 0.21 -9.61
N LEU A 156 5.73 0.29 -9.58
CA LEU A 156 4.91 0.57 -10.75
C LEU A 156 4.87 2.07 -10.98
N GLN A 157 5.33 2.49 -12.14
CA GLN A 157 5.52 3.89 -12.51
C GLN A 157 4.86 4.22 -13.84
N ILE A 158 4.36 5.45 -13.96
CA ILE A 158 4.00 6.11 -15.20
C ILE A 158 4.88 7.36 -15.30
N ASP A 159 5.54 7.57 -16.43
CA ASP A 159 6.46 8.69 -16.67
C ASP A 159 7.53 8.89 -15.57
N GLY A 160 8.00 7.76 -15.02
CA GLY A 160 9.03 7.75 -13.97
C GLY A 160 8.51 8.08 -12.56
N LYS A 161 7.21 8.33 -12.39
CA LYS A 161 6.57 8.60 -11.11
C LYS A 161 5.76 7.40 -10.65
N LYS A 162 5.78 7.15 -9.34
CA LYS A 162 5.09 6.02 -8.70
C LYS A 162 3.57 6.19 -8.77
N VAL A 163 2.87 5.16 -9.23
CA VAL A 163 1.40 5.11 -9.33
C VAL A 163 0.80 4.05 -8.40
N VAL A 164 1.59 3.08 -7.95
CA VAL A 164 1.15 2.02 -7.03
C VAL A 164 2.11 1.90 -5.85
N GLY A 165 1.57 1.99 -4.65
CA GLY A 165 2.29 1.71 -3.40
C GLY A 165 1.88 0.35 -2.84
N SER A 166 2.84 -0.51 -2.47
CA SER A 166 2.56 -1.85 -1.96
C SER A 166 3.31 -2.14 -0.67
N ALA A 167 2.67 -2.89 0.21
CA ALA A 167 3.28 -3.44 1.42
C ALA A 167 2.97 -4.93 1.55
N GLN A 168 3.94 -5.70 2.06
CA GLN A 168 3.81 -7.15 2.17
C GLN A 168 4.18 -7.62 3.59
N ARG A 169 3.48 -8.64 4.05
CA ARG A 169 3.83 -9.38 5.27
C ARG A 169 3.73 -10.89 5.04
N LYS A 170 4.76 -11.60 5.47
CA LYS A 170 4.79 -13.05 5.50
C LYS A 170 4.33 -13.52 6.88
N PHE A 171 3.24 -14.25 6.91
CA PHE A 171 2.74 -14.96 8.08
C PHE A 171 3.28 -16.42 8.08
N GLN A 172 2.95 -17.18 9.11
CA GLN A 172 3.39 -18.58 9.21
C GLN A 172 2.95 -19.42 8.00
N SER A 173 1.70 -19.29 7.58
CA SER A 173 1.08 -20.12 6.54
C SER A 173 0.62 -19.34 5.31
N THR A 174 0.68 -18.02 5.33
CA THR A 174 0.22 -17.14 4.24
C THR A 174 1.21 -16.02 3.96
N VAL A 175 1.03 -15.38 2.82
CA VAL A 175 1.59 -14.06 2.51
C VAL A 175 0.43 -13.12 2.19
N LEU A 176 0.38 -11.98 2.85
CA LEU A 176 -0.50 -10.87 2.51
C LEU A 176 0.33 -9.79 1.81
N GLN A 177 -0.12 -9.37 0.64
CA GLN A 177 0.33 -8.12 0.00
C GLN A 177 -0.89 -7.28 -0.31
N HIS A 178 -0.88 -6.04 0.11
CA HIS A 178 -1.88 -5.07 -0.29
C HIS A 178 -1.22 -3.77 -0.76
N GLY A 179 -1.99 -2.94 -1.45
CA GLY A 179 -1.44 -1.68 -1.96
C GLY A 179 -2.50 -0.80 -2.58
N SER A 180 -2.13 0.46 -2.76
CA SER A 180 -2.96 1.53 -3.30
C SER A 180 -2.57 1.81 -4.74
N ILE A 181 -3.53 1.76 -5.64
CA ILE A 181 -3.46 2.24 -7.02
C ILE A 181 -4.04 3.65 -7.00
N LEU A 182 -3.22 4.67 -7.21
CA LEU A 182 -3.63 6.07 -7.11
C LEU A 182 -4.49 6.45 -8.31
N LEU A 183 -5.68 7.00 -8.05
CA LEU A 183 -6.62 7.49 -9.05
C LEU A 183 -6.71 9.02 -9.04
N GLY A 184 -6.39 9.65 -7.91
CA GLY A 184 -6.40 11.10 -7.73
C GLY A 184 -5.33 11.59 -6.77
N PRO A 185 -5.16 12.91 -6.65
CA PRO A 185 -4.06 13.54 -5.92
C PRO A 185 -4.23 13.59 -4.40
N ASP A 186 -5.40 13.24 -3.86
CA ASP A 186 -5.81 13.49 -2.47
C ASP A 186 -4.93 12.75 -1.44
N HIS A 187 -4.20 11.70 -1.87
CA HIS A 187 -3.21 11.02 -1.03
C HIS A 187 -2.10 11.97 -0.52
N ARG A 188 -1.87 13.10 -1.20
CA ARG A 188 -0.87 14.13 -0.85
C ARG A 188 -1.28 14.89 0.40
N ASP A 189 -2.56 14.94 0.72
CA ASP A 189 -3.09 15.60 1.92
C ASP A 189 -2.67 14.93 3.23
N LEU A 190 -2.08 13.74 3.16
CA LEU A 190 -1.46 13.09 4.32
C LEU A 190 -0.56 14.04 5.12
N ILE A 191 0.15 14.92 4.42
CA ILE A 191 1.09 15.86 5.05
C ILE A 191 0.41 16.81 6.04
N ASN A 192 -0.87 17.13 5.82
CA ASN A 192 -1.65 18.00 6.70
C ASN A 192 -1.87 17.37 8.07
N TYR A 193 -1.90 16.03 8.13
CA TYR A 193 -2.12 15.22 9.32
C TYR A 193 -0.82 14.78 10.01
N MET A 194 0.34 15.10 9.44
CA MET A 194 1.63 14.75 10.03
C MET A 194 2.07 15.78 11.08
N ASN A 195 2.69 15.31 12.17
CA ASN A 195 3.31 16.16 13.22
C ASN A 195 4.67 16.71 12.73
N TYR A 196 4.64 17.48 11.63
CA TYR A 196 5.80 18.11 11.02
C TYR A 196 5.76 19.63 11.21
N THR A 197 6.96 20.26 11.21
CA THR A 197 7.05 21.73 11.12
C THR A 197 6.56 22.20 9.75
N PRO A 198 6.18 23.49 9.61
CA PRO A 198 5.78 24.04 8.33
C PRO A 198 6.82 23.85 7.23
N GLU A 199 8.12 23.97 7.57
CA GLU A 199 9.24 23.81 6.64
C GLU A 199 9.34 22.35 6.16
N GLN A 200 9.23 21.37 7.07
CA GLN A 200 9.20 19.95 6.74
C GLN A 200 8.00 19.61 5.85
N LYS A 201 6.81 20.16 6.16
CA LYS A 201 5.62 19.96 5.33
C LYS A 201 5.83 20.45 3.90
N GLN A 202 6.44 21.62 3.72
CA GLN A 202 6.71 22.19 2.40
C GLN A 202 7.72 21.34 1.61
N GLU A 203 8.79 20.87 2.24
CA GLU A 203 9.79 20.00 1.61
C GLU A 203 9.18 18.68 1.13
N ILE A 204 8.40 18.01 2.00
CA ILE A 204 7.78 16.72 1.70
C ILE A 204 6.69 16.87 0.64
N ALA A 205 5.90 17.96 0.63
CA ALA A 205 4.94 18.25 -0.43
C ALA A 205 5.61 18.28 -1.79
N GLY A 206 6.74 18.99 -1.93
CA GLY A 206 7.53 19.01 -3.16
C GLY A 206 8.08 17.64 -3.57
N GLN A 207 8.36 16.74 -2.61
CA GLN A 207 8.77 15.38 -2.90
C GLN A 207 7.61 14.52 -3.40
N PHE A 208 6.40 14.67 -2.86
CA PHE A 208 5.21 13.96 -3.33
C PHE A 208 4.91 14.27 -4.80
N GLU A 209 4.91 15.54 -5.18
CA GLU A 209 4.65 15.96 -6.57
C GLU A 209 5.67 15.42 -7.57
N LYS A 210 6.96 15.35 -7.14
CA LYS A 210 8.04 14.86 -8.01
C LYS A 210 8.03 13.34 -8.17
N LYS A 211 7.60 12.60 -7.14
CA LYS A 211 7.77 11.14 -7.06
C LYS A 211 6.51 10.35 -7.40
N ASN A 212 5.33 10.94 -7.28
CA ASN A 212 4.05 10.24 -7.45
C ASN A 212 3.21 10.81 -8.56
N THR A 213 2.36 9.96 -9.14
CA THR A 213 1.35 10.31 -10.14
C THR A 213 0.13 9.41 -9.99
N GLU A 214 -0.93 9.77 -10.66
CA GLU A 214 -2.21 9.07 -10.66
C GLU A 214 -2.48 8.46 -12.06
N LEU A 215 -3.47 7.53 -12.14
CA LEU A 215 -3.94 6.93 -13.41
C LEU A 215 -4.76 7.91 -14.24
#